data_4f16c23dc74819b5049f51d3b729c936
#
_entry.id   4f16c23dc74819b5049f51d3b729c936
#
_cell.length_a   1.000
_cell.length_b   1.000
_cell.length_c   1.000
_cell.angle_alpha   90.00
_cell.angle_beta   90.00
_cell.angle_gamma   90.00
#
_symmetry.space_group_name_H-M   'P 1'
#
loop_
_entity.id
_entity.type
_entity.pdbx_description
1 polymer ?
#
loop_
_entity_poly.entity_id
_entity_poly.type
_entity_poly.pdbx_seq_one_letter_code
_entity_poly.pdbx_strand_id
1 'polypeptide(L)'
;MYIITRSISQGKQAGILSVLGILTGSLIHTLLAAFGLSLILAQSIVLFNIVKILGVAYLVYLGIRMLMTKESPAFDAADSKKLKGEKVYLQAILTSVTNPKVALFFIAFLPQFVSATEAGPLPFLILGLTFTVTGGIWCSLLALFASFATQKLRNNQKFSVILNKLTGIVFIGMGLNLLRAKANP
;
A
#
# COMPACT_ATOMS: atom_id res chain seq x y z
N MET A 1 3.68 -1.34 -8.89
CA MET A 1 4.76 -1.26 -9.91
C MET A 1 5.87 -2.29 -9.66
N TYR A 2 6.54 -2.34 -8.49
CA TYR A 2 7.66 -3.25 -8.23
C TYR A 2 7.37 -4.72 -8.62
N ILE A 3 6.24 -5.29 -8.16
CA ILE A 3 5.82 -6.67 -8.46
C ILE A 3 5.73 -6.90 -9.97
N ILE A 4 5.04 -6.02 -10.68
CA ILE A 4 4.82 -6.15 -12.14
C ILE A 4 6.16 -6.09 -12.87
N THR A 5 7.03 -5.13 -12.52
CA THR A 5 8.36 -5.00 -13.11
C THR A 5 9.17 -6.27 -12.94
N ARG A 6 9.21 -6.83 -11.72
CA ARG A 6 9.97 -8.06 -11.43
C ARG A 6 9.36 -9.29 -12.09
N SER A 7 8.02 -9.40 -12.12
CA SER A 7 7.33 -10.51 -12.81
C SER A 7 7.64 -10.52 -14.30
N ILE A 8 7.65 -9.35 -14.94
CA ILE A 8 7.92 -9.24 -16.39
C ILE A 8 9.40 -9.43 -16.70
N SER A 9 10.31 -8.83 -15.90
CA SER A 9 11.75 -8.85 -16.21
C SER A 9 12.45 -10.13 -15.82
N GLN A 10 12.00 -10.81 -14.75
CA GLN A 10 12.65 -12.00 -14.18
C GLN A 10 11.73 -13.21 -14.05
N GLY A 11 10.49 -13.08 -14.52
CA GLY A 11 9.52 -14.17 -14.58
C GLY A 11 8.73 -14.37 -13.30
N LYS A 12 7.85 -15.38 -13.31
CA LYS A 12 6.88 -15.69 -12.27
C LYS A 12 7.48 -15.82 -10.86
N GLN A 13 8.63 -16.50 -10.76
CA GLN A 13 9.26 -16.74 -9.46
C GLN A 13 9.68 -15.44 -8.77
N ALA A 14 10.30 -14.50 -9.51
CA ALA A 14 10.66 -13.19 -8.99
C ALA A 14 9.42 -12.35 -8.64
N GLY A 15 8.34 -12.50 -9.41
CA GLY A 15 7.05 -11.90 -9.09
C GLY A 15 6.50 -12.38 -7.75
N ILE A 16 6.48 -13.69 -7.51
CA ILE A 16 6.00 -14.28 -6.24
C ILE A 16 6.87 -13.83 -5.07
N LEU A 17 8.20 -13.86 -5.21
CA LEU A 17 9.11 -13.37 -4.17
C LEU A 17 8.91 -11.88 -3.87
N SER A 18 8.60 -11.09 -4.89
CA SER A 18 8.23 -9.68 -4.71
C SER A 18 6.94 -9.52 -3.92
N VAL A 19 5.93 -10.34 -4.20
CA VAL A 19 4.67 -10.34 -3.42
C VAL A 19 4.96 -10.68 -1.97
N LEU A 20 5.67 -11.77 -1.70
CA LEU A 20 6.01 -12.17 -0.33
C LEU A 20 6.76 -11.06 0.42
N GLY A 21 7.72 -10.39 -0.22
CA GLY A 21 8.44 -9.27 0.39
C GLY A 21 7.52 -8.08 0.69
N ILE A 22 6.62 -7.72 -0.23
CA ILE A 22 5.63 -6.65 0.00
C ILE A 22 4.70 -7.01 1.16
N LEU A 23 4.24 -8.25 1.25
CA LEU A 23 3.39 -8.72 2.34
C LEU A 23 4.12 -8.67 3.69
N THR A 24 5.39 -9.08 3.72
CA THR A 24 6.21 -8.94 4.93
C THR A 24 6.33 -7.47 5.35
N GLY A 25 6.55 -6.55 4.42
CA GLY A 25 6.53 -5.12 4.71
C GLY A 25 5.17 -4.61 5.21
N SER A 26 4.07 -5.12 4.68
CA SER A 26 2.71 -4.80 5.17
C SER A 26 2.49 -5.33 6.59
N LEU A 27 3.00 -6.52 6.93
CA LEU A 27 2.95 -7.03 8.30
C LEU A 27 3.76 -6.16 9.26
N ILE A 28 4.92 -5.64 8.85
CA ILE A 28 5.69 -4.69 9.65
C ILE A 28 4.86 -3.43 9.92
N HIS A 29 4.20 -2.86 8.91
CA HIS A 29 3.30 -1.71 9.09
C HIS A 29 2.11 -2.06 9.98
N THR A 30 1.57 -3.27 9.90
CA THR A 30 0.51 -3.77 10.78
C THR A 30 0.96 -3.77 12.25
N LEU A 31 2.15 -4.28 12.52
CA LEU A 31 2.72 -4.30 13.87
C LEU A 31 3.00 -2.87 14.39
N LEU A 32 3.57 -2.01 13.55
CA LEU A 32 3.79 -0.61 13.90
C LEU A 32 2.48 0.12 14.20
N ALA A 33 1.43 -0.13 13.42
CA ALA A 33 0.10 0.43 13.69
C ALA A 33 -0.51 -0.16 14.97
N ALA A 34 -0.45 -1.47 15.16
CA ALA A 34 -1.02 -2.16 16.31
C ALA A 34 -0.40 -1.70 17.63
N PHE A 35 0.91 -1.55 17.68
CA PHE A 35 1.61 -1.15 18.91
C PHE A 35 1.85 0.36 18.99
N GLY A 36 1.95 1.07 17.88
CA GLY A 36 2.13 2.53 17.86
C GLY A 36 0.81 3.29 17.99
N LEU A 37 -0.14 3.07 17.08
CA LEU A 37 -1.40 3.81 17.07
C LEU A 37 -2.31 3.44 18.24
N SER A 38 -2.30 2.17 18.68
CA SER A 38 -3.07 1.76 19.87
C SER A 38 -2.60 2.48 21.14
N LEU A 39 -1.28 2.67 21.31
CA LEU A 39 -0.74 3.44 22.45
C LEU A 39 -1.13 4.91 22.39
N ILE A 40 -1.11 5.52 21.19
CA ILE A 40 -1.54 6.90 21.00
C ILE A 40 -3.02 7.04 21.37
N LEU A 41 -3.87 6.11 20.92
CA LEU A 41 -5.29 6.09 21.24
C LEU A 41 -5.55 5.94 22.74
N ALA A 42 -4.80 5.04 23.39
CA ALA A 42 -4.93 4.80 24.84
C ALA A 42 -4.49 6.00 25.67
N GLN A 43 -3.53 6.80 25.20
CA GLN A 43 -3.01 7.95 25.94
C GLN A 43 -3.77 9.25 25.67
N SER A 44 -4.24 9.47 24.45
CA SER A 44 -4.88 10.74 24.07
C SER A 44 -5.73 10.60 22.81
N ILE A 45 -7.03 10.70 22.99
CA ILE A 45 -7.99 10.73 21.86
C ILE A 45 -7.77 11.97 20.97
N VAL A 46 -7.30 13.09 21.55
CA VAL A 46 -7.00 14.30 20.79
C VAL A 46 -5.81 14.05 19.86
N LEU A 47 -4.73 13.47 20.37
CA LEU A 47 -3.54 13.17 19.58
C LEU A 47 -3.89 12.15 18.47
N PHE A 48 -4.69 11.14 18.79
CA PHE A 48 -5.17 10.17 17.83
C PHE A 48 -5.97 10.83 16.70
N ASN A 49 -6.89 11.75 17.02
CA ASN A 49 -7.67 12.48 16.04
C ASN A 49 -6.80 13.40 15.15
N ILE A 50 -5.78 14.03 15.72
CA ILE A 50 -4.81 14.81 14.94
C ILE A 50 -4.10 13.93 13.92
N VAL A 51 -3.57 12.78 14.34
CA VAL A 51 -2.91 11.82 13.44
C VAL A 51 -3.86 11.35 12.35
N LYS A 52 -5.11 11.05 12.70
CA LYS A 52 -6.17 10.66 11.76
C LYS A 52 -6.43 11.75 10.71
N ILE A 53 -6.61 13.00 11.12
CA ILE A 53 -6.86 14.13 10.22
C ILE A 53 -5.69 14.38 9.29
N LEU A 54 -4.46 14.36 9.80
CA LEU A 54 -3.25 14.50 8.98
C LEU A 54 -3.13 13.37 7.94
N GLY A 55 -3.47 12.15 8.35
CA GLY A 55 -3.50 11.02 7.45
C GLY A 55 -4.53 11.17 6.32
N VAL A 56 -5.75 11.64 6.65
CA VAL A 56 -6.80 11.93 5.66
C VAL A 56 -6.34 13.01 4.67
N ALA A 57 -5.82 14.12 5.17
CA ALA A 57 -5.31 15.21 4.34
C ALA A 57 -4.23 14.71 3.37
N TYR A 58 -3.35 13.84 3.84
CA TYR A 58 -2.31 13.24 3.01
C TYR A 58 -2.86 12.26 1.96
N LEU A 59 -3.87 11.44 2.29
CA LEU A 59 -4.53 10.56 1.32
C LEU A 59 -5.19 11.35 0.19
N VAL A 60 -5.87 12.45 0.54
CA VAL A 60 -6.48 13.36 -0.46
C VAL A 60 -5.38 13.99 -1.32
N TYR A 61 -4.31 14.50 -0.71
CA TYR A 61 -3.16 15.04 -1.44
C TYR A 61 -2.57 14.03 -2.43
N LEU A 62 -2.32 12.79 -1.97
CA LEU A 62 -1.82 11.72 -2.85
C LEU A 62 -2.78 11.39 -3.98
N GLY A 63 -4.07 11.32 -3.68
CA GLY A 63 -5.10 11.07 -4.68
C GLY A 63 -5.10 12.13 -5.77
N ILE A 64 -5.10 13.41 -5.39
CA ILE A 64 -5.01 14.55 -6.34
C ILE A 64 -3.73 14.45 -7.16
N ARG A 65 -2.58 14.24 -6.53
CA ARG A 65 -1.30 14.10 -7.21
C ARG A 65 -1.32 12.97 -8.25
N MET A 66 -1.93 11.84 -7.91
CA MET A 66 -2.05 10.70 -8.84
C MET A 66 -2.96 11.00 -10.03
N LEU A 67 -4.02 11.79 -9.84
CA LEU A 67 -4.89 12.24 -10.94
C LEU A 67 -4.17 13.21 -11.88
N MET A 68 -3.31 14.09 -11.32
CA MET A 68 -2.57 15.09 -12.08
C MET A 68 -1.35 14.52 -12.81
N THR A 69 -0.83 13.37 -12.39
CA THR A 69 0.34 12.75 -13.01
C THR A 69 -0.03 12.20 -14.38
N LYS A 70 0.51 12.83 -15.42
CA LYS A 70 0.37 12.43 -16.84
C LYS A 70 1.40 11.38 -17.24
N GLU A 71 2.50 11.30 -16.51
CA GLU A 71 3.59 10.38 -16.78
C GLU A 71 3.49 9.14 -15.92
N SER A 72 3.58 8.00 -16.57
CA SER A 72 3.89 6.75 -15.88
C SER A 72 5.34 6.85 -15.41
N PRO A 73 5.67 6.50 -14.15
CA PRO A 73 7.07 6.25 -13.82
C PRO A 73 7.60 5.30 -14.86
N ALA A 74 8.60 5.77 -15.63
CA ALA A 74 9.22 4.95 -16.65
C ALA A 74 9.57 3.60 -16.02
N PHE A 75 9.17 2.53 -16.68
CA PHE A 75 9.70 1.21 -16.35
C PHE A 75 11.17 1.28 -16.77
N ASP A 76 12.04 1.74 -15.88
CA ASP A 76 13.49 1.64 -16.08
C ASP A 76 13.86 0.15 -16.14
N ALA A 77 13.60 -0.41 -17.31
CA ALA A 77 14.02 -1.77 -17.66
C ALA A 77 15.53 -1.86 -17.84
N ALA A 78 16.22 -0.71 -17.78
CA ALA A 78 17.65 -0.62 -18.10
C ALA A 78 18.55 -1.28 -17.04
N ASP A 79 18.07 -1.55 -15.83
CA ASP A 79 18.90 -2.11 -14.77
C ASP A 79 18.38 -3.46 -14.23
N SER A 80 17.76 -4.25 -15.08
CA SER A 80 17.29 -5.59 -14.69
C SER A 80 18.39 -6.64 -14.75
N LYS A 81 19.53 -6.41 -14.09
CA LYS A 81 20.40 -7.53 -13.73
C LYS A 81 19.52 -8.53 -13.00
N LYS A 82 19.53 -9.79 -13.49
CA LYS A 82 18.83 -10.88 -12.80
C LYS A 82 19.33 -10.96 -11.38
N LEU A 83 18.51 -10.50 -10.44
CA LEU A 83 18.84 -10.59 -9.02
C LEU A 83 18.59 -12.00 -8.52
N LYS A 84 19.40 -12.46 -7.58
CA LYS A 84 19.10 -13.67 -6.82
C LYS A 84 17.77 -13.50 -6.08
N GLY A 85 16.99 -14.55 -5.93
CA GLY A 85 15.66 -14.51 -5.31
C GLY A 85 15.62 -13.85 -3.95
N GLU A 86 16.61 -14.11 -3.10
CA GLU A 86 16.79 -13.47 -1.79
C GLU A 86 16.85 -11.93 -1.90
N LYS A 87 17.64 -11.41 -2.84
CA LYS A 87 17.75 -9.96 -3.08
C LYS A 87 16.44 -9.36 -3.56
N VAL A 88 15.67 -10.08 -4.40
CA VAL A 88 14.35 -9.63 -4.84
C VAL A 88 13.40 -9.51 -3.65
N TYR A 89 13.39 -10.51 -2.76
CA TYR A 89 12.57 -10.51 -1.56
C TYR A 89 12.94 -9.37 -0.60
N LEU A 90 14.22 -9.22 -0.27
CA LEU A 90 14.69 -8.16 0.63
C LEU A 90 14.43 -6.76 0.07
N GLN A 91 14.65 -6.55 -1.23
CA GLN A 91 14.32 -5.28 -1.87
C GLN A 91 12.81 -4.99 -1.86
N ALA A 92 11.98 -6.02 -1.99
CA ALA A 92 10.53 -5.86 -1.90
C ALA A 92 10.11 -5.45 -0.49
N ILE A 93 10.68 -6.07 0.56
CA ILE A 93 10.46 -5.63 1.96
C ILE A 93 10.85 -4.17 2.11
N LEU A 94 12.07 -3.82 1.74
CA LEU A 94 12.58 -2.46 1.86
C LEU A 94 11.67 -1.47 1.12
N THR A 95 11.31 -1.78 -0.13
CA THR A 95 10.40 -0.96 -0.93
C THR A 95 9.05 -0.75 -0.26
N SER A 96 8.51 -1.78 0.41
CA SER A 96 7.24 -1.68 1.14
C SER A 96 7.37 -0.85 2.40
N VAL A 97 8.38 -1.13 3.23
CA VAL A 97 8.59 -0.48 4.52
C VAL A 97 8.95 1.00 4.37
N THR A 98 9.79 1.32 3.39
CA THR A 98 10.19 2.72 3.13
C THR A 98 9.18 3.49 2.29
N ASN A 99 8.08 2.86 1.86
CA ASN A 99 7.07 3.52 1.04
C ASN A 99 6.18 4.42 1.90
N PRO A 100 6.32 5.75 1.82
CA PRO A 100 5.53 6.65 2.65
C PRO A 100 4.03 6.53 2.37
N LYS A 101 3.65 6.16 1.15
CA LYS A 101 2.25 5.95 0.77
C LYS A 101 1.62 4.79 1.56
N VAL A 102 2.35 3.69 1.73
CA VAL A 102 1.88 2.52 2.51
C VAL A 102 1.83 2.87 3.99
N ALA A 103 2.90 3.47 4.53
CA ALA A 103 2.96 3.87 5.93
C ALA A 103 1.79 4.79 6.30
N LEU A 104 1.57 5.84 5.52
CA LEU A 104 0.51 6.81 5.78
C LEU A 104 -0.89 6.25 5.53
N PHE A 105 -1.04 5.29 4.60
CA PHE A 105 -2.28 4.54 4.46
C PHE A 105 -2.60 3.80 5.77
N PHE A 106 -1.65 3.08 6.35
CA PHE A 106 -1.87 2.38 7.63
C PHE A 106 -2.22 3.36 8.75
N ILE A 107 -1.52 4.49 8.85
CA ILE A 107 -1.75 5.50 9.87
C ILE A 107 -3.12 6.19 9.71
N ALA A 108 -3.55 6.45 8.47
CA ALA A 108 -4.79 7.16 8.20
C ALA A 108 -6.02 6.26 8.15
N PHE A 109 -5.87 5.06 7.61
CA PHE A 109 -6.99 4.19 7.26
C PHE A 109 -7.39 3.26 8.40
N LEU A 110 -6.44 2.58 9.05
CA LEU A 110 -6.76 1.62 10.10
C LEU A 110 -7.53 2.23 11.28
N PRO A 111 -7.14 3.40 11.81
CA PRO A 111 -7.81 3.99 12.97
C PRO A 111 -9.29 4.27 12.80
N GLN A 112 -9.77 4.26 11.57
CA GLN A 112 -11.16 4.63 11.28
C GLN A 112 -12.15 3.52 11.53
N PHE A 113 -11.63 2.31 11.60
CA PHE A 113 -12.39 1.09 11.90
C PHE A 113 -12.23 0.65 13.34
N VAL A 114 -11.51 1.44 14.15
CA VAL A 114 -11.26 1.14 15.57
C VAL A 114 -12.03 2.14 16.41
N SER A 115 -12.87 1.62 17.29
CA SER A 115 -13.60 2.44 18.26
C SER A 115 -12.66 2.92 19.37
N ALA A 116 -12.90 4.14 19.87
CA ALA A 116 -12.15 4.65 21.02
C ALA A 116 -12.35 3.81 22.29
N THR A 117 -13.46 3.08 22.38
CA THR A 117 -13.76 2.15 23.49
C THR A 117 -13.01 0.82 23.38
N GLU A 118 -12.51 0.47 22.21
CA GLU A 118 -11.73 -0.75 21.95
C GLU A 118 -10.24 -0.44 21.83
N ALA A 119 -9.72 0.42 22.72
CA ALA A 119 -8.32 0.77 22.74
C ALA A 119 -7.45 -0.47 23.01
N GLY A 120 -6.68 -0.88 21.99
CA GLY A 120 -5.78 -2.02 22.09
C GLY A 120 -5.17 -2.42 20.74
N PRO A 121 -4.14 -3.29 20.74
CA PRO A 121 -3.47 -3.70 19.51
C PRO A 121 -4.31 -4.66 18.65
N LEU A 122 -5.26 -5.40 19.26
CA LEU A 122 -5.97 -6.48 18.58
C LEU A 122 -6.81 -6.02 17.38
N PRO A 123 -7.62 -4.94 17.44
CA PRO A 123 -8.35 -4.46 16.28
C PRO A 123 -7.42 -4.07 15.12
N PHE A 124 -6.30 -3.43 15.41
CA PHE A 124 -5.31 -3.06 14.40
C PHE A 124 -4.65 -4.29 13.75
N LEU A 125 -4.37 -5.33 14.53
CA LEU A 125 -3.83 -6.60 14.03
C LEU A 125 -4.82 -7.28 13.08
N ILE A 126 -6.09 -7.39 13.49
CA ILE A 126 -7.13 -8.01 12.66
C ILE A 126 -7.29 -7.27 11.34
N LEU A 127 -7.41 -5.93 11.38
CA LEU A 127 -7.55 -5.10 10.19
C LEU A 127 -6.31 -5.19 9.28
N GLY A 128 -5.12 -5.08 9.86
CA GLY A 128 -3.86 -5.16 9.11
C GLY A 128 -3.63 -6.54 8.49
N LEU A 129 -3.97 -7.62 9.19
CA LEU A 129 -3.92 -8.98 8.65
C LEU A 129 -4.93 -9.16 7.51
N THR A 130 -6.17 -8.70 7.69
CA THR A 130 -7.21 -8.73 6.64
C THR A 130 -6.73 -7.99 5.39
N PHE A 131 -6.17 -6.79 5.57
CA PHE A 131 -5.59 -6.02 4.46
C PHE A 131 -4.43 -6.77 3.79
N THR A 132 -3.54 -7.36 4.58
CA THR A 132 -2.39 -8.10 4.06
C THR A 132 -2.81 -9.34 3.27
N VAL A 133 -3.79 -10.10 3.76
CA VAL A 133 -4.30 -11.30 3.06
C VAL A 133 -5.01 -10.91 1.77
N THR A 134 -5.94 -9.97 1.82
CA THR A 134 -6.69 -9.52 0.63
C THR A 134 -5.78 -8.88 -0.41
N GLY A 135 -4.85 -8.02 0.04
CA GLY A 135 -3.83 -7.42 -0.80
C GLY A 135 -2.88 -8.47 -1.38
N GLY A 136 -2.55 -9.51 -0.62
CA GLY A 136 -1.72 -10.63 -1.05
C GLY A 136 -2.34 -11.43 -2.19
N ILE A 137 -3.62 -11.75 -2.08
CA ILE A 137 -4.38 -12.42 -3.14
C ILE A 137 -4.33 -11.56 -4.42
N TRP A 138 -4.65 -10.28 -4.31
CA TRP A 138 -4.63 -9.36 -5.45
C TRP A 138 -3.24 -9.22 -6.07
N CYS A 139 -2.20 -9.02 -5.26
CA CYS A 139 -0.81 -8.91 -5.73
C CYS A 139 -0.31 -10.20 -6.38
N SER A 140 -0.74 -11.37 -5.87
CA SER A 140 -0.40 -12.67 -6.46
C SER A 140 -1.02 -12.85 -7.82
N LEU A 141 -2.29 -12.49 -7.98
CA LEU A 141 -2.96 -12.49 -9.29
C LEU A 141 -2.23 -11.55 -10.26
N LEU A 142 -1.91 -10.34 -9.84
CA LEU A 142 -1.15 -9.39 -10.66
C LEU A 142 0.23 -9.95 -11.07
N ALA A 143 0.94 -10.61 -10.16
CA ALA A 143 2.25 -11.19 -10.46
C ALA A 143 2.14 -12.31 -11.51
N LEU A 144 1.12 -13.17 -11.37
CA LEU A 144 0.86 -14.26 -12.32
C LEU A 144 0.50 -13.71 -13.70
N PHE A 145 -0.48 -12.81 -13.77
CA PHE A 145 -0.89 -12.22 -15.05
C PHE A 145 0.24 -11.41 -15.70
N ALA A 146 1.00 -10.63 -14.92
CA ALA A 146 2.11 -9.87 -15.44
C ALA A 146 3.23 -10.75 -16.01
N SER A 147 3.43 -11.95 -15.47
CA SER A 147 4.45 -12.88 -15.99
C SER A 147 4.12 -13.42 -17.39
N PHE A 148 2.84 -13.45 -17.76
CA PHE A 148 2.38 -13.83 -19.10
C PHE A 148 2.24 -12.64 -20.06
N ALA A 149 2.34 -11.41 -19.54
CA ALA A 149 2.21 -10.21 -20.36
C ALA A 149 3.38 -10.08 -21.32
N THR A 150 3.05 -9.93 -22.62
CA THR A 150 4.06 -9.69 -23.66
C THR A 150 4.68 -8.29 -23.49
N GLN A 151 5.89 -8.12 -24.07
CA GLN A 151 6.61 -6.85 -24.11
C GLN A 151 5.74 -5.67 -24.59
N LYS A 152 4.73 -5.94 -25.42
CA LYS A 152 3.80 -4.97 -25.99
C LYS A 152 2.86 -4.35 -24.92
N LEU A 153 2.48 -5.12 -23.88
CA LEU A 153 1.69 -4.59 -22.73
C LEU A 153 2.56 -3.78 -21.77
N ARG A 154 3.83 -4.15 -21.65
CA ARG A 154 4.82 -3.50 -20.79
C ARG A 154 5.02 -2.02 -21.12
N ASN A 155 5.01 -1.68 -22.41
CA ASN A 155 5.27 -0.32 -22.91
C ASN A 155 3.99 0.51 -23.06
N ASN A 156 2.82 0.00 -22.64
CA ASN A 156 1.58 0.74 -22.78
C ASN A 156 1.44 1.77 -21.65
N GLN A 157 1.95 2.98 -21.89
CA GLN A 157 1.83 4.12 -20.97
C GLN A 157 0.36 4.40 -20.57
N LYS A 158 -0.60 4.17 -21.48
CA LYS A 158 -2.03 4.39 -21.21
C LYS A 158 -2.53 3.51 -20.07
N PHE A 159 -2.11 2.24 -20.01
CA PHE A 159 -2.51 1.33 -18.94
C PHE A 159 -2.02 1.78 -17.56
N SER A 160 -0.77 2.23 -17.47
CA SER A 160 -0.21 2.74 -16.23
C SER A 160 -0.88 4.05 -15.77
N VAL A 161 -1.20 4.95 -16.70
CA VAL A 161 -1.94 6.19 -16.40
C VAL A 161 -3.33 5.89 -15.89
N ILE A 162 -4.05 4.92 -16.49
CA ILE A 162 -5.38 4.50 -16.04
C ILE A 162 -5.32 3.94 -14.62
N LEU A 163 -4.36 3.04 -14.33
CA LEU A 163 -4.18 2.50 -12.97
C LEU A 163 -3.90 3.59 -11.95
N ASN A 164 -3.04 4.55 -12.27
CA ASN A 164 -2.75 5.67 -11.37
C ASN A 164 -4.01 6.51 -11.12
N LYS A 165 -4.78 6.81 -12.15
CA LYS A 165 -6.03 7.58 -12.00
C LYS A 165 -7.06 6.84 -11.16
N LEU A 166 -7.28 5.55 -11.40
CA LEU A 166 -8.18 4.73 -10.59
C LEU A 166 -7.75 4.70 -9.12
N THR A 167 -6.47 4.50 -8.85
CA THR A 167 -5.93 4.54 -7.48
C THR A 167 -6.11 5.92 -6.84
N GLY A 168 -5.92 7.00 -7.60
CA GLY A 168 -6.14 8.37 -7.14
C GLY A 168 -7.60 8.61 -6.75
N ILE A 169 -8.56 8.17 -7.56
CA ILE A 169 -10.01 8.26 -7.26
C ILE A 169 -10.33 7.51 -5.97
N VAL A 170 -9.82 6.28 -5.83
CA VAL A 170 -10.02 5.49 -4.61
C VAL A 170 -9.50 6.23 -3.38
N PHE A 171 -8.30 6.81 -3.44
CA PHE A 171 -7.73 7.53 -2.30
C PHE A 171 -8.52 8.79 -1.93
N ILE A 172 -8.99 9.56 -2.93
CA ILE A 172 -9.86 10.72 -2.67
C ILE A 172 -11.19 10.24 -2.06
N GLY A 173 -11.80 9.22 -2.65
CA GLY A 173 -13.05 8.65 -2.14
C GLY A 173 -12.91 8.16 -0.69
N MET A 174 -11.82 7.47 -0.38
CA MET A 174 -11.49 7.07 0.98
C MET A 174 -11.33 8.30 1.88
N GLY A 175 -10.50 9.28 1.52
CA GLY A 175 -10.30 10.49 2.30
C GLY A 175 -11.60 11.24 2.58
N LEU A 176 -12.47 11.41 1.57
CA LEU A 176 -13.77 12.08 1.73
C LEU A 176 -14.75 11.28 2.59
N ASN A 177 -14.80 9.96 2.43
CA ASN A 177 -15.64 9.10 3.28
C ASN A 177 -15.22 9.21 4.75
N LEU A 178 -13.96 9.40 5.00
CA LEU A 178 -13.38 9.53 6.32
C LEU A 178 -13.69 10.85 7.01
N LEU A 179 -13.83 11.93 6.23
CA LEU A 179 -14.32 13.21 6.74
C LEU A 179 -15.80 13.13 7.13
N ARG A 180 -16.57 12.22 6.49
CA ARG A 180 -18.00 12.00 6.80
C ARG A 180 -18.22 11.05 7.96
N ALA A 181 -17.32 10.12 8.19
CA ALA A 181 -17.38 9.23 9.35
C ALA A 181 -17.16 10.07 10.61
N LYS A 182 -18.28 10.55 11.20
CA LYS A 182 -18.28 11.17 12.53
C LYS A 182 -17.57 10.19 13.47
N ALA A 183 -16.66 10.72 14.27
CA ALA A 183 -16.19 10.00 15.44
C ALA A 183 -17.47 9.64 16.22
N ASN A 184 -17.88 8.37 16.16
CA ASN A 184 -18.91 7.90 17.07
C ASN A 184 -18.33 8.04 18.48
N PRO A 185 -19.08 8.75 19.36
CA PRO A 185 -18.65 8.93 20.74
C PRO A 185 -18.55 7.59 21.47
#